data_23b8a7abca73bb80bbeee9a8aa89e3b8
#
_entry.id   23b8a7abca73bb80bbeee9a8aa89e3b8
#
_cell.length_a   1.000
_cell.length_b   1.000
_cell.length_c   1.000
_cell.angle_alpha   90.00
_cell.angle_beta   90.00
_cell.angle_gamma   90.00
#
_symmetry.space_group_name_H-M   'P 1'
#
loop_
_entity.id
_entity.type
_entity.pdbx_description
1 polymer ?
#
loop_
_entity_poly.entity_id
_entity_poly.type
_entity_poly.pdbx_seq_one_letter_code
_entity_poly.pdbx_strand_id
1 'polypeptide(L)'
;MAKSLLQLLQESCPVTHPMHMPGHKRNTALAPYLGTLAADIDITEIKGFDHLHAAGGILQEAMDQAAEVFGANHTFFLVNGSTVGILSAIRAVTAPGDSILMSRNCHKSVYNALALNNLRPYFIYPRTNMDYQIMASLSLEAIEQAIAQHQEARVLVVTCPTYEGVVSDLPAIIDLAHRHGLTVIVDEAHGSHLGFTPYFPKSAISAGADIVIHSLHKTLPSLTQTALAHVRTPALAHEMQRQLAVFETTSPSFLLLASIDSCVRLLKERKEELFSGWQEALEAFHQKALGLTHLRVLGYGKERGRQLENIDGLEPSKLFVSTIHCDINGYELAEIMRADHATEPEMITPQGVLAMTGMGDTVDTLERFGEALLAIDRSLSPAKVNKMPLMAPHVYTKVPIATAERAPFI
;
A
#
# COMPACT_ATOMS: atom_id res chain seq x y z
N MET A 1 17.38 -18.69 -18.32
CA MET A 1 16.33 -17.73 -17.93
C MET A 1 16.33 -16.57 -18.91
N ALA A 2 15.20 -16.01 -19.24
CA ALA A 2 15.12 -14.76 -20.02
C ALA A 2 15.81 -13.64 -19.26
N LYS A 3 16.47 -12.71 -19.98
CA LYS A 3 17.15 -11.56 -19.38
C LYS A 3 16.13 -10.65 -18.68
N SER A 4 16.56 -10.03 -17.57
CA SER A 4 15.73 -9.01 -16.92
C SER A 4 15.69 -7.73 -17.75
N LEU A 5 14.66 -6.90 -17.53
CA LEU A 5 14.57 -5.60 -18.18
C LEU A 5 15.81 -4.73 -17.88
N LEU A 6 16.30 -4.75 -16.64
CA LEU A 6 17.53 -4.03 -16.26
C LEU A 6 18.76 -4.52 -17.06
N GLN A 7 18.95 -5.84 -17.19
CA GLN A 7 20.06 -6.39 -17.99
C GLN A 7 19.99 -5.95 -19.45
N LEU A 8 18.80 -5.97 -20.04
CA LEU A 8 18.61 -5.53 -21.42
C LEU A 8 18.90 -4.04 -21.59
N LEU A 9 18.51 -3.19 -20.65
CA LEU A 9 18.86 -1.77 -20.65
C LEU A 9 20.38 -1.58 -20.60
N GLN A 10 21.06 -2.25 -19.69
CA GLN A 10 22.51 -2.16 -19.52
C GLN A 10 23.30 -2.64 -20.75
N GLU A 11 22.79 -3.64 -21.46
CA GLU A 11 23.47 -4.16 -22.67
C GLU A 11 23.17 -3.32 -23.93
N SER A 12 21.94 -2.82 -24.08
CA SER A 12 21.50 -2.16 -25.30
C SER A 12 21.83 -0.66 -25.33
N CYS A 13 21.73 0.01 -24.19
CA CYS A 13 21.93 1.46 -24.14
C CYS A 13 23.35 1.92 -24.54
N PRO A 14 24.44 1.25 -24.12
CA PRO A 14 25.80 1.67 -24.49
C PRO A 14 26.11 1.59 -25.97
N VAL A 15 25.46 0.68 -26.69
CA VAL A 15 25.74 0.40 -28.12
C VAL A 15 24.76 1.07 -29.09
N THR A 16 23.72 1.74 -28.56
CA THR A 16 22.68 2.37 -29.39
C THR A 16 22.82 3.89 -29.38
N HIS A 17 22.89 4.49 -30.58
CA HIS A 17 22.88 5.95 -30.72
C HIS A 17 21.44 6.49 -30.53
N PRO A 18 21.17 7.34 -29.49
CA PRO A 18 19.81 7.70 -29.11
C PRO A 18 19.23 8.85 -29.92
N MET A 19 18.64 8.57 -31.09
CA MET A 19 17.85 9.56 -31.85
C MET A 19 16.40 9.66 -31.40
N HIS A 20 16.06 9.00 -30.29
CA HIS A 20 14.76 9.01 -29.59
C HIS A 20 14.81 9.81 -28.28
N MET A 21 13.67 10.00 -27.60
CA MET A 21 13.62 10.52 -26.22
C MET A 21 14.35 9.56 -25.26
N PRO A 22 14.81 10.00 -24.08
CA PRO A 22 14.72 11.35 -23.51
C PRO A 22 15.71 12.38 -24.11
N GLY A 23 15.42 13.66 -23.83
CA GLY A 23 16.19 14.80 -24.39
C GLY A 23 17.65 14.89 -23.95
N HIS A 24 18.01 14.26 -22.81
CA HIS A 24 19.41 14.21 -22.34
C HIS A 24 20.31 13.30 -23.20
N LYS A 25 19.74 12.47 -24.04
CA LYS A 25 20.49 11.61 -24.99
C LYS A 25 21.56 10.74 -24.32
N ARG A 26 21.41 10.43 -23.03
CA ARG A 26 22.39 9.71 -22.21
C ARG A 26 23.76 10.42 -22.14
N ASN A 27 23.79 11.72 -22.43
CA ASN A 27 25.01 12.52 -22.40
C ASN A 27 25.27 13.06 -21.00
N THR A 28 25.90 12.24 -20.15
CA THR A 28 26.26 12.60 -18.78
C THR A 28 27.38 13.64 -18.72
N ALA A 29 28.13 13.86 -19.80
CA ALA A 29 29.15 14.92 -19.87
C ALA A 29 28.51 16.30 -19.94
N LEU A 30 27.31 16.44 -20.55
CA LEU A 30 26.56 17.69 -20.59
C LEU A 30 26.02 18.07 -19.20
N ALA A 31 25.55 17.07 -18.46
CA ALA A 31 24.94 17.27 -17.15
C ALA A 31 25.38 16.12 -16.20
N PRO A 32 26.51 16.30 -15.48
CA PRO A 32 27.10 15.21 -14.69
C PRO A 32 26.17 14.58 -13.64
N TYR A 33 25.21 15.36 -13.08
CA TYR A 33 24.21 14.83 -12.13
C TYR A 33 23.33 13.73 -12.73
N LEU A 34 23.13 13.70 -14.07
CA LEU A 34 22.35 12.67 -14.73
C LEU A 34 22.97 11.27 -14.59
N GLY A 35 24.30 11.17 -14.49
CA GLY A 35 24.98 9.90 -14.24
C GLY A 35 24.60 9.28 -12.90
N THR A 36 24.39 10.10 -11.86
CA THR A 36 23.92 9.63 -10.55
C THR A 36 22.46 9.22 -10.54
N LEU A 37 21.70 9.61 -11.56
CA LEU A 37 20.29 9.27 -11.75
C LEU A 37 20.07 8.13 -12.77
N ALA A 38 21.12 7.40 -13.13
CA ALA A 38 21.09 6.29 -14.09
C ALA A 38 20.58 6.68 -15.49
N ALA A 39 20.83 7.92 -15.93
CA ALA A 39 20.40 8.40 -17.25
C ALA A 39 21.09 7.70 -18.43
N ASP A 40 22.18 6.98 -18.20
CA ASP A 40 22.89 6.14 -19.15
C ASP A 40 22.07 4.94 -19.65
N ILE A 41 21.09 4.50 -18.85
CA ILE A 41 20.15 3.42 -19.20
C ILE A 41 18.69 3.89 -19.28
N ASP A 42 18.43 5.21 -19.22
CA ASP A 42 17.10 5.76 -19.38
C ASP A 42 16.71 5.86 -20.85
N ILE A 43 15.55 5.28 -21.18
CA ILE A 43 15.01 5.22 -22.55
C ILE A 43 13.52 5.52 -22.54
N THR A 44 12.95 5.64 -23.72
CA THR A 44 11.51 5.56 -23.99
C THR A 44 11.16 4.22 -24.62
N GLU A 45 9.90 4.03 -25.00
CA GLU A 45 9.40 2.88 -25.73
C GLU A 45 10.03 2.81 -27.13
N ILE A 46 11.00 1.93 -27.30
CA ILE A 46 11.73 1.71 -28.55
C ILE A 46 11.70 0.23 -28.93
N LYS A 47 12.07 -0.06 -30.17
CA LYS A 47 12.11 -1.45 -30.68
C LYS A 47 12.94 -2.35 -29.75
N GLY A 48 12.34 -3.44 -29.28
CA GLY A 48 12.95 -4.43 -28.38
C GLY A 48 12.65 -4.22 -26.91
N PHE A 49 11.99 -3.08 -26.54
CA PHE A 49 11.63 -2.78 -25.16
C PHE A 49 10.13 -2.70 -24.90
N ASP A 50 9.32 -2.97 -25.96
CA ASP A 50 7.87 -3.03 -25.84
C ASP A 50 7.18 -1.67 -25.60
N HIS A 51 5.86 -1.70 -25.41
CA HIS A 51 5.01 -0.55 -25.14
C HIS A 51 4.09 -0.89 -23.95
N LEU A 52 4.15 -0.13 -22.85
CA LEU A 52 3.47 -0.50 -21.61
C LEU A 52 1.96 -0.73 -21.77
N HIS A 53 1.27 0.16 -22.52
CA HIS A 53 -0.18 0.07 -22.71
C HIS A 53 -0.62 -0.90 -23.82
N ALA A 54 0.33 -1.47 -24.57
CA ALA A 54 0.10 -2.44 -25.63
C ALA A 54 1.18 -3.54 -25.59
N ALA A 55 1.50 -3.99 -24.39
CA ALA A 55 2.54 -4.98 -24.15
C ALA A 55 2.25 -6.30 -24.90
N GLY A 56 3.26 -6.82 -25.55
CA GLY A 56 3.19 -8.08 -26.31
C GLY A 56 4.57 -8.76 -26.41
N GLY A 57 5.57 -8.22 -25.71
CA GLY A 57 6.93 -8.71 -25.67
C GLY A 57 7.45 -8.77 -24.22
N ILE A 58 8.61 -8.15 -23.98
CA ILE A 58 9.32 -8.26 -22.71
C ILE A 58 8.52 -7.72 -21.51
N LEU A 59 7.72 -6.67 -21.69
CA LEU A 59 6.89 -6.15 -20.60
C LEU A 59 5.73 -7.09 -20.30
N GLN A 60 5.13 -7.72 -21.33
CA GLN A 60 4.11 -8.75 -21.11
C GLN A 60 4.70 -9.94 -20.35
N GLU A 61 5.87 -10.44 -20.77
CA GLU A 61 6.56 -11.54 -20.08
C GLU A 61 6.86 -11.20 -18.60
N ALA A 62 7.28 -9.95 -18.33
CA ALA A 62 7.55 -9.49 -16.97
C ALA A 62 6.26 -9.38 -16.12
N MET A 63 5.16 -8.90 -16.71
CA MET A 63 3.85 -8.85 -16.05
C MET A 63 3.26 -10.24 -15.78
N ASP A 64 3.43 -11.19 -16.73
CA ASP A 64 3.03 -12.59 -16.55
C ASP A 64 3.84 -13.25 -15.43
N GLN A 65 5.15 -12.96 -15.36
CA GLN A 65 5.98 -13.43 -14.26
C GLN A 65 5.54 -12.84 -12.90
N ALA A 66 5.15 -11.56 -12.87
CA ALA A 66 4.61 -10.96 -11.66
C ALA A 66 3.28 -11.62 -11.26
N ALA A 67 2.41 -11.92 -12.22
CA ALA A 67 1.18 -12.65 -11.97
C ALA A 67 1.46 -14.03 -11.33
N GLU A 68 2.43 -14.77 -11.86
CA GLU A 68 2.87 -16.06 -11.30
C GLU A 68 3.39 -15.91 -9.86
N VAL A 69 4.26 -14.94 -9.60
CA VAL A 69 4.90 -14.72 -8.30
C VAL A 69 3.90 -14.33 -7.22
N PHE A 70 2.91 -13.50 -7.55
CA PHE A 70 1.87 -13.05 -6.62
C PHE A 70 0.64 -13.95 -6.58
N GLY A 71 0.56 -14.97 -7.44
CA GLY A 71 -0.59 -15.88 -7.52
C GLY A 71 -1.85 -15.22 -8.11
N ALA A 72 -1.68 -14.21 -8.96
CA ALA A 72 -2.75 -13.51 -9.65
C ALA A 72 -2.99 -14.09 -11.06
N ASN A 73 -4.19 -13.88 -11.62
CA ASN A 73 -4.46 -14.30 -13.00
C ASN A 73 -3.88 -13.30 -14.04
N HIS A 74 -3.96 -12.01 -13.72
CA HIS A 74 -3.39 -10.94 -14.55
C HIS A 74 -2.75 -9.90 -13.63
N THR A 75 -1.62 -9.34 -14.08
CA THR A 75 -0.91 -8.27 -13.36
C THR A 75 -0.49 -7.18 -14.32
N PHE A 76 -0.66 -5.92 -13.92
CA PHE A 76 -0.19 -4.75 -14.64
C PHE A 76 0.87 -4.02 -13.83
N PHE A 77 1.93 -3.56 -14.49
CA PHE A 77 2.93 -2.67 -13.90
C PHE A 77 2.40 -1.24 -13.86
N LEU A 78 2.62 -0.56 -12.74
CA LEU A 78 2.19 0.81 -12.53
C LEU A 78 3.38 1.69 -12.17
N VAL A 79 3.63 2.73 -12.96
CA VAL A 79 4.71 3.70 -12.76
C VAL A 79 4.24 5.07 -12.29
N ASN A 80 2.93 5.22 -12.05
CA ASN A 80 2.31 6.40 -11.44
C ASN A 80 1.73 6.10 -10.03
N GLY A 81 2.30 5.09 -9.35
CA GLY A 81 1.93 4.67 -8.01
C GLY A 81 0.61 3.90 -7.96
N SER A 82 0.25 3.40 -6.78
CA SER A 82 -1.05 2.76 -6.53
C SER A 82 -2.23 3.72 -6.78
N THR A 83 -2.01 5.02 -6.76
CA THR A 83 -3.04 6.02 -7.08
C THR A 83 -3.64 5.79 -8.46
N VAL A 84 -2.81 5.59 -9.50
CA VAL A 84 -3.31 5.32 -10.86
C VAL A 84 -4.04 3.98 -10.90
N GLY A 85 -3.56 2.97 -10.18
CA GLY A 85 -4.23 1.68 -10.06
C GLY A 85 -5.64 1.78 -9.48
N ILE A 86 -5.81 2.54 -8.38
CA ILE A 86 -7.12 2.77 -7.75
C ILE A 86 -8.07 3.54 -8.68
N LEU A 87 -7.59 4.62 -9.33
CA LEU A 87 -8.41 5.39 -10.28
C LEU A 87 -8.88 4.52 -11.43
N SER A 88 -7.97 3.74 -12.02
CA SER A 88 -8.25 2.83 -13.13
C SER A 88 -9.18 1.68 -12.72
N ALA A 89 -8.94 1.07 -11.54
CA ALA A 89 -9.76 -0.02 -11.02
C ALA A 89 -11.22 0.40 -10.82
N ILE A 90 -11.45 1.54 -10.15
CA ILE A 90 -12.79 2.05 -9.93
C ILE A 90 -13.46 2.40 -11.26
N ARG A 91 -12.75 3.05 -12.18
CA ARG A 91 -13.31 3.42 -13.49
C ARG A 91 -13.58 2.21 -14.39
N ALA A 92 -12.79 1.12 -14.25
CA ALA A 92 -13.00 -0.10 -15.01
C ALA A 92 -14.33 -0.82 -14.69
N VAL A 93 -14.87 -0.60 -13.47
CA VAL A 93 -16.06 -1.31 -12.98
C VAL A 93 -17.26 -0.38 -12.71
N THR A 94 -17.13 0.91 -13.04
CA THR A 94 -18.20 1.91 -12.82
C THR A 94 -18.43 2.79 -14.04
N ALA A 95 -19.67 3.29 -14.16
CA ALA A 95 -20.06 4.36 -15.06
C ALA A 95 -20.37 5.65 -14.28
N PRO A 96 -20.35 6.84 -14.94
CA PRO A 96 -20.71 8.09 -14.27
C PRO A 96 -22.12 8.04 -13.68
N GLY A 97 -22.22 8.39 -12.40
CA GLY A 97 -23.48 8.38 -11.64
C GLY A 97 -23.79 7.09 -10.89
N ASP A 98 -22.94 6.06 -11.03
CA ASP A 98 -23.09 4.80 -10.28
C ASP A 98 -22.89 5.00 -8.78
N SER A 99 -23.47 4.07 -8.02
CA SER A 99 -23.34 3.97 -6.58
C SER A 99 -22.22 2.99 -6.19
N ILE A 100 -21.44 3.34 -5.18
CA ILE A 100 -20.31 2.55 -4.70
C ILE A 100 -20.34 2.45 -3.17
N LEU A 101 -20.16 1.24 -2.64
CA LEU A 101 -19.86 1.01 -1.23
C LEU A 101 -18.35 1.13 -0.98
N MET A 102 -17.96 1.84 0.06
CA MET A 102 -16.55 2.01 0.37
C MET A 102 -16.29 2.16 1.86
N SER A 103 -15.17 1.63 2.33
CA SER A 103 -14.75 1.88 3.70
C SER A 103 -14.40 3.37 3.90
N ARG A 104 -14.80 3.94 5.05
CA ARG A 104 -14.60 5.38 5.31
C ARG A 104 -13.14 5.78 5.43
N ASN A 105 -12.25 4.85 5.77
CA ASN A 105 -10.81 5.03 5.90
C ASN A 105 -10.03 4.76 4.61
N CYS A 106 -10.68 4.76 3.45
CA CYS A 106 -9.98 4.66 2.17
C CYS A 106 -9.00 5.82 1.95
N HIS A 107 -7.94 5.53 1.20
CA HIS A 107 -6.99 6.54 0.75
C HIS A 107 -7.66 7.60 -0.13
N LYS A 108 -7.12 8.83 -0.15
CA LYS A 108 -7.65 9.96 -0.96
C LYS A 108 -7.84 9.65 -2.44
N SER A 109 -7.09 8.69 -3.01
CA SER A 109 -7.25 8.26 -4.41
C SER A 109 -8.64 7.70 -4.70
N VAL A 110 -9.28 7.01 -3.73
CA VAL A 110 -10.65 6.54 -3.86
C VAL A 110 -11.62 7.71 -3.93
N TYR A 111 -11.44 8.72 -3.06
CA TYR A 111 -12.24 9.95 -3.08
C TYR A 111 -12.05 10.73 -4.39
N ASN A 112 -10.83 10.81 -4.91
CA ASN A 112 -10.55 11.40 -6.21
C ASN A 112 -11.29 10.67 -7.34
N ALA A 113 -11.34 9.33 -7.28
CA ALA A 113 -12.11 8.54 -8.26
C ALA A 113 -13.61 8.85 -8.22
N LEU A 114 -14.18 9.09 -7.02
CA LEU A 114 -15.58 9.50 -6.89
C LEU A 114 -15.84 10.81 -7.62
N ALA A 115 -14.98 11.80 -7.42
CA ALA A 115 -15.10 13.11 -8.06
C ALA A 115 -14.94 13.03 -9.58
N LEU A 116 -13.88 12.34 -10.06
CA LEU A 116 -13.59 12.20 -11.49
C LEU A 116 -14.70 11.46 -12.26
N ASN A 117 -15.33 10.46 -11.63
CA ASN A 117 -16.37 9.64 -12.24
C ASN A 117 -17.80 10.03 -11.84
N ASN A 118 -17.96 11.12 -11.07
CA ASN A 118 -19.26 11.56 -10.55
C ASN A 118 -20.05 10.42 -9.86
N LEU A 119 -19.37 9.64 -8.99
CA LEU A 119 -19.98 8.51 -8.30
C LEU A 119 -20.69 8.94 -7.02
N ARG A 120 -21.66 8.13 -6.59
CA ARG A 120 -22.38 8.29 -5.32
C ARG A 120 -21.83 7.34 -4.26
N PRO A 121 -21.05 7.81 -3.26
CA PRO A 121 -20.49 6.95 -2.24
C PRO A 121 -21.49 6.65 -1.12
N TYR A 122 -21.46 5.42 -0.63
CA TYR A 122 -22.04 4.99 0.63
C TYR A 122 -20.96 4.46 1.52
N PHE A 123 -20.77 5.09 2.68
CA PHE A 123 -19.64 4.82 3.56
C PHE A 123 -19.95 3.72 4.56
N ILE A 124 -19.02 2.75 4.64
CA ILE A 124 -18.98 1.74 5.67
C ILE A 124 -17.92 2.18 6.70
N TYR A 125 -18.33 2.37 7.94
CA TYR A 125 -17.44 2.84 8.99
C TYR A 125 -16.74 1.65 9.65
N PRO A 126 -15.39 1.63 9.69
CA PRO A 126 -14.67 0.66 10.50
C PRO A 126 -15.05 0.77 11.97
N ARG A 127 -14.94 -0.34 12.70
CA ARG A 127 -15.02 -0.33 14.15
C ARG A 127 -13.88 0.54 14.71
N THR A 128 -13.89 0.83 16.00
CA THR A 128 -12.83 1.59 16.69
C THR A 128 -12.23 0.72 17.78
N ASN A 129 -10.91 0.67 17.86
CA ASN A 129 -10.22 0.15 19.04
C ASN A 129 -9.92 1.32 20.00
N MET A 130 -10.49 1.27 21.19
CA MET A 130 -10.37 2.37 22.16
C MET A 130 -9.07 2.34 22.96
N ASP A 131 -8.38 1.20 23.03
CA ASP A 131 -7.10 1.07 23.75
C ASP A 131 -5.96 1.77 23.03
N TYR A 132 -6.04 1.85 21.69
CA TYR A 132 -5.08 2.53 20.83
C TYR A 132 -5.66 3.78 20.17
N GLN A 133 -6.96 4.02 20.28
CA GLN A 133 -7.69 5.08 19.61
C GLN A 133 -7.41 5.12 18.10
N ILE A 134 -7.53 3.98 17.45
CA ILE A 134 -7.35 3.79 16.00
C ILE A 134 -8.62 3.20 15.37
N MET A 135 -8.75 3.37 14.05
CA MET A 135 -9.74 2.64 13.27
C MET A 135 -9.36 1.16 13.23
N ALA A 136 -10.32 0.31 13.58
CA ALA A 136 -10.18 -1.14 13.65
C ALA A 136 -10.73 -1.83 12.39
N SER A 137 -11.05 -3.13 12.48
CA SER A 137 -11.54 -3.90 11.35
C SER A 137 -12.96 -3.50 10.94
N LEU A 138 -13.29 -3.72 9.69
CA LEU A 138 -14.67 -3.65 9.19
C LEU A 138 -15.49 -4.82 9.77
N SER A 139 -16.74 -4.59 10.15
CA SER A 139 -17.63 -5.68 10.55
C SER A 139 -18.45 -6.18 9.38
N LEU A 140 -18.71 -7.49 9.36
CA LEU A 140 -19.57 -8.12 8.33
C LEU A 140 -20.99 -7.57 8.41
N GLU A 141 -21.49 -7.32 9.61
CA GLU A 141 -22.83 -6.78 9.83
C GLU A 141 -22.98 -5.37 9.22
N ALA A 142 -21.96 -4.51 9.35
CA ALA A 142 -22.00 -3.18 8.76
C ALA A 142 -21.98 -3.24 7.22
N ILE A 143 -21.24 -4.19 6.65
CA ILE A 143 -21.20 -4.41 5.20
C ILE A 143 -22.55 -4.96 4.72
N GLU A 144 -23.11 -5.96 5.40
CA GLU A 144 -24.40 -6.54 5.05
C GLU A 144 -25.53 -5.50 5.11
N GLN A 145 -25.55 -4.66 6.15
CA GLN A 145 -26.48 -3.56 6.28
C GLN A 145 -26.33 -2.55 5.15
N ALA A 146 -25.09 -2.19 4.78
CA ALA A 146 -24.85 -1.26 3.68
C ALA A 146 -25.34 -1.83 2.34
N ILE A 147 -25.09 -3.12 2.07
CA ILE A 147 -25.58 -3.81 0.87
C ILE A 147 -27.12 -3.83 0.84
N ALA A 148 -27.77 -4.14 1.97
CA ALA A 148 -29.23 -4.20 2.07
C ALA A 148 -29.89 -2.83 1.84
N GLN A 149 -29.25 -1.74 2.30
CA GLN A 149 -29.74 -0.38 2.16
C GLN A 149 -29.48 0.23 0.79
N HIS A 150 -28.45 -0.25 0.07
CA HIS A 150 -27.96 0.33 -1.18
C HIS A 150 -27.85 -0.73 -2.29
N GLN A 151 -28.95 -1.38 -2.60
CA GLN A 151 -29.03 -2.49 -3.57
C GLN A 151 -28.64 -2.11 -5.00
N GLU A 152 -28.60 -0.81 -5.32
CA GLU A 152 -28.14 -0.28 -6.61
C GLU A 152 -26.60 -0.27 -6.72
N ALA A 153 -25.85 -0.37 -5.62
CA ALA A 153 -24.40 -0.43 -5.65
C ALA A 153 -23.93 -1.77 -6.27
N ARG A 154 -22.85 -1.70 -7.04
CA ARG A 154 -22.27 -2.87 -7.72
C ARG A 154 -20.80 -3.08 -7.37
N VAL A 155 -20.21 -2.17 -6.60
CA VAL A 155 -18.78 -2.18 -6.25
C VAL A 155 -18.63 -1.97 -4.75
N LEU A 156 -17.73 -2.76 -4.14
CA LEU A 156 -17.24 -2.57 -2.79
C LEU A 156 -15.74 -2.26 -2.85
N VAL A 157 -15.32 -1.14 -2.26
CA VAL A 157 -13.90 -0.78 -2.10
C VAL A 157 -13.50 -0.86 -0.64
N VAL A 158 -12.46 -1.64 -0.35
CA VAL A 158 -11.91 -1.88 0.99
C VAL A 158 -10.42 -1.56 1.00
N THR A 159 -9.95 -0.87 2.04
CA THR A 159 -8.52 -0.72 2.32
C THR A 159 -8.10 -1.72 3.40
N CYS A 160 -7.21 -2.63 3.05
CA CYS A 160 -6.70 -3.65 3.97
C CYS A 160 -5.31 -4.14 3.50
N PRO A 161 -4.28 -4.10 4.38
CA PRO A 161 -4.32 -3.61 5.75
C PRO A 161 -4.52 -2.09 5.84
N THR A 162 -4.94 -1.61 7.01
CA THR A 162 -4.96 -0.16 7.30
C THR A 162 -3.53 0.38 7.45
N TYR A 163 -3.40 1.69 7.61
CA TYR A 163 -2.08 2.32 7.80
C TYR A 163 -1.39 1.78 9.07
N GLU A 164 -2.16 1.57 10.14
CA GLU A 164 -1.68 1.05 11.43
C GLU A 164 -1.45 -0.47 11.41
N GLY A 165 -1.77 -1.15 10.31
CA GLY A 165 -1.57 -2.59 10.15
C GLY A 165 -2.77 -3.45 10.59
N VAL A 166 -3.96 -2.86 10.77
CA VAL A 166 -5.16 -3.64 11.07
C VAL A 166 -5.65 -4.38 9.83
N VAL A 167 -5.92 -5.65 9.98
CA VAL A 167 -6.46 -6.54 8.94
C VAL A 167 -7.91 -6.89 9.29
N SER A 168 -8.81 -6.77 8.32
CA SER A 168 -10.19 -7.24 8.41
C SER A 168 -10.30 -8.66 7.85
N ASP A 169 -11.36 -9.38 8.19
CA ASP A 169 -11.65 -10.72 7.63
C ASP A 169 -12.02 -10.62 6.14
N LEU A 170 -11.01 -10.40 5.29
CA LEU A 170 -11.19 -10.25 3.84
C LEU A 170 -11.88 -11.44 3.19
N PRO A 171 -11.54 -12.72 3.51
CA PRO A 171 -12.25 -13.84 2.94
C PRO A 171 -13.76 -13.79 3.17
N ALA A 172 -14.20 -13.50 4.38
CA ALA A 172 -15.63 -13.40 4.70
C ALA A 172 -16.29 -12.18 4.06
N ILE A 173 -15.59 -11.05 4.01
CA ILE A 173 -16.06 -9.81 3.35
C ILE A 173 -16.25 -10.02 1.85
N ILE A 174 -15.28 -10.63 1.18
CA ILE A 174 -15.31 -10.88 -0.25
C ILE A 174 -16.42 -11.87 -0.60
N ASP A 175 -16.54 -12.98 0.15
CA ASP A 175 -17.58 -13.96 -0.04
C ASP A 175 -18.99 -13.33 0.13
N LEU A 176 -19.19 -12.52 1.17
CA LEU A 176 -20.43 -11.78 1.37
C LEU A 176 -20.75 -10.87 0.18
N ALA A 177 -19.79 -10.06 -0.26
CA ALA A 177 -19.94 -9.14 -1.38
C ALA A 177 -20.30 -9.88 -2.69
N HIS A 178 -19.58 -10.97 -2.98
CA HIS A 178 -19.82 -11.78 -4.18
C HIS A 178 -21.18 -12.47 -4.17
N ARG A 179 -21.69 -12.93 -3.02
CA ARG A 179 -23.07 -13.48 -2.92
C ARG A 179 -24.12 -12.45 -3.29
N HIS A 180 -23.83 -11.16 -3.12
CA HIS A 180 -24.72 -10.06 -3.51
C HIS A 180 -24.38 -9.45 -4.87
N GLY A 181 -23.47 -10.05 -5.65
CA GLY A 181 -23.11 -9.64 -7.00
C GLY A 181 -22.29 -8.36 -7.07
N LEU A 182 -21.57 -7.99 -6.00
CA LEU A 182 -20.66 -6.86 -6.02
C LEU A 182 -19.29 -7.27 -6.53
N THR A 183 -18.65 -6.38 -7.30
CA THR A 183 -17.22 -6.45 -7.60
C THR A 183 -16.41 -5.88 -6.43
N VAL A 184 -15.38 -6.59 -5.98
CA VAL A 184 -14.58 -6.18 -4.83
C VAL A 184 -13.21 -5.69 -5.27
N ILE A 185 -12.91 -4.43 -4.94
CA ILE A 185 -11.60 -3.81 -5.11
C ILE A 185 -10.96 -3.70 -3.73
N VAL A 186 -9.74 -4.25 -3.57
CA VAL A 186 -8.97 -4.10 -2.34
C VAL A 186 -7.76 -3.21 -2.60
N ASP A 187 -7.73 -2.08 -1.90
CA ASP A 187 -6.52 -1.27 -1.76
C ASP A 187 -5.62 -1.94 -0.72
N GLU A 188 -4.74 -2.81 -1.21
CA GLU A 188 -3.71 -3.53 -0.46
C GLU A 188 -2.33 -2.86 -0.64
N ALA A 189 -2.30 -1.52 -0.81
CA ALA A 189 -1.06 -0.78 -1.05
C ALA A 189 -0.02 -0.96 0.07
N HIS A 190 -0.44 -1.25 1.29
CA HIS A 190 0.43 -1.54 2.43
C HIS A 190 0.72 -3.03 2.63
N GLY A 191 0.24 -3.89 1.74
CA GLY A 191 0.28 -5.34 1.88
C GLY A 191 0.92 -6.07 0.69
N SER A 192 1.80 -5.43 -0.10
CA SER A 192 2.43 -6.10 -1.25
C SER A 192 3.29 -7.33 -0.89
N HIS A 193 3.64 -7.50 0.38
CA HIS A 193 4.38 -8.63 0.93
C HIS A 193 3.47 -9.75 1.51
N LEU A 194 2.16 -9.53 1.55
CA LEU A 194 1.23 -10.48 2.15
C LEU A 194 1.10 -11.78 1.33
N GLY A 195 0.87 -12.89 2.02
CA GLY A 195 0.64 -14.19 1.40
C GLY A 195 1.90 -14.95 0.99
N PHE A 196 3.11 -14.37 1.10
CA PHE A 196 4.35 -15.06 0.75
C PHE A 196 4.82 -16.06 1.80
N THR A 197 4.54 -15.80 3.08
CA THR A 197 4.88 -16.70 4.19
C THR A 197 3.76 -16.76 5.23
N PRO A 198 3.69 -17.81 6.06
CA PRO A 198 2.67 -17.92 7.12
C PRO A 198 2.82 -16.86 8.25
N TYR A 199 3.96 -16.19 8.33
CA TYR A 199 4.20 -15.13 9.33
C TYR A 199 3.34 -13.90 9.08
N PHE A 200 3.09 -13.57 7.81
CA PHE A 200 2.25 -12.46 7.39
C PHE A 200 0.84 -12.94 7.03
N PRO A 201 -0.18 -12.09 7.15
CA PRO A 201 -1.54 -12.41 6.73
C PRO A 201 -1.64 -12.84 5.27
N LYS A 202 -2.75 -13.49 4.91
CA LYS A 202 -3.05 -13.82 3.52
C LYS A 202 -3.32 -12.56 2.70
N SER A 203 -2.90 -12.57 1.44
CA SER A 203 -3.19 -11.49 0.49
C SER A 203 -4.67 -11.51 0.05
N ALA A 204 -5.20 -10.34 -0.29
CA ALA A 204 -6.51 -10.17 -0.91
C ALA A 204 -6.65 -10.94 -2.24
N ILE A 205 -5.53 -11.17 -2.96
CA ILE A 205 -5.52 -12.02 -4.17
C ILE A 205 -5.97 -13.44 -3.80
N SER A 206 -5.36 -14.03 -2.78
CA SER A 206 -5.71 -15.38 -2.33
C SER A 206 -7.09 -15.46 -1.67
N ALA A 207 -7.59 -14.36 -1.15
CA ALA A 207 -8.96 -14.24 -0.64
C ALA A 207 -10.02 -14.12 -1.74
N GLY A 208 -9.61 -13.94 -3.01
CA GLY A 208 -10.51 -13.94 -4.18
C GLY A 208 -11.05 -12.56 -4.57
N ALA A 209 -10.41 -11.47 -4.15
CA ALA A 209 -10.77 -10.12 -4.60
C ALA A 209 -10.69 -10.00 -6.13
N ASP A 210 -11.54 -9.17 -6.72
CA ASP A 210 -11.61 -9.01 -8.17
C ASP A 210 -10.47 -8.15 -8.71
N ILE A 211 -10.12 -7.08 -7.97
CA ILE A 211 -8.96 -6.22 -8.28
C ILE A 211 -8.23 -5.92 -6.97
N VAL A 212 -6.91 -6.08 -6.98
CA VAL A 212 -6.04 -5.78 -5.83
C VAL A 212 -4.94 -4.82 -6.28
N ILE A 213 -4.70 -3.76 -5.52
CA ILE A 213 -3.68 -2.78 -5.83
C ILE A 213 -2.57 -2.83 -4.76
N HIS A 214 -1.34 -3.08 -5.21
CA HIS A 214 -0.13 -3.13 -4.38
C HIS A 214 0.78 -1.93 -4.66
N SER A 215 1.34 -1.31 -3.62
CA SER A 215 2.51 -0.42 -3.74
C SER A 215 3.75 -1.21 -3.41
N LEU A 216 4.56 -1.57 -4.41
CA LEU A 216 5.78 -2.36 -4.17
C LEU A 216 6.76 -1.62 -3.26
N HIS A 217 6.95 -0.34 -3.53
CA HIS A 217 7.91 0.52 -2.84
C HIS A 217 7.68 0.71 -1.33
N LYS A 218 6.50 0.33 -0.81
CA LYS A 218 6.19 0.53 0.62
C LYS A 218 6.82 -0.54 1.52
N THR A 219 6.89 -1.78 1.04
CA THR A 219 7.34 -2.91 1.87
C THR A 219 8.33 -3.83 1.15
N LEU A 220 8.41 -3.75 -0.18
CA LEU A 220 9.32 -4.55 -1.01
C LEU A 220 10.43 -3.68 -1.62
N PRO A 221 11.57 -4.27 -2.03
CA PRO A 221 12.74 -3.53 -2.50
C PRO A 221 12.55 -3.01 -3.94
N SER A 222 11.73 -2.00 -4.10
CA SER A 222 11.46 -1.33 -5.36
C SER A 222 11.48 0.19 -5.19
N LEU A 223 11.76 0.94 -6.27
CA LEU A 223 11.82 2.39 -6.22
C LEU A 223 10.45 3.00 -5.90
N THR A 224 10.45 4.13 -5.21
CA THR A 224 9.23 4.91 -4.93
C THR A 224 8.44 5.13 -6.22
N GLN A 225 7.11 5.10 -6.13
CA GLN A 225 6.16 5.22 -7.24
C GLN A 225 5.86 3.90 -7.97
N THR A 226 6.62 2.81 -7.73
CA THR A 226 6.33 1.50 -8.33
C THR A 226 5.15 0.82 -7.64
N ALA A 227 4.25 0.25 -8.45
CA ALA A 227 3.08 -0.45 -7.96
C ALA A 227 2.62 -1.55 -8.93
N LEU A 228 1.69 -2.39 -8.49
CA LEU A 228 1.04 -3.43 -9.30
C LEU A 228 -0.48 -3.35 -9.17
N ALA A 229 -1.17 -3.69 -10.24
CA ALA A 229 -2.59 -4.00 -10.21
C ALA A 229 -2.79 -5.47 -10.61
N HIS A 230 -3.42 -6.22 -9.73
CA HIS A 230 -3.76 -7.63 -9.95
C HIS A 230 -5.24 -7.75 -10.24
N VAL A 231 -5.60 -8.53 -11.26
CA VAL A 231 -6.98 -8.64 -11.74
C VAL A 231 -7.36 -10.10 -11.91
N ARG A 232 -8.55 -10.46 -11.43
CA ARG A 232 -8.99 -11.86 -11.34
C ARG A 232 -9.47 -12.45 -12.65
N THR A 233 -10.14 -11.66 -13.52
CA THR A 233 -10.76 -12.20 -14.74
C THR A 233 -10.26 -11.50 -16.01
N PRO A 234 -10.23 -12.19 -17.17
CA PRO A 234 -9.81 -11.58 -18.44
C PRO A 234 -10.67 -10.36 -18.84
N ALA A 235 -11.98 -10.41 -18.57
CA ALA A 235 -12.89 -9.31 -18.91
C ALA A 235 -12.53 -8.04 -18.10
N LEU A 236 -12.30 -8.18 -16.80
CA LEU A 236 -11.85 -7.08 -15.95
C LEU A 236 -10.43 -6.61 -16.33
N ALA A 237 -9.54 -7.52 -16.73
CA ALA A 237 -8.20 -7.16 -17.16
C ALA A 237 -8.23 -6.30 -18.43
N HIS A 238 -9.10 -6.61 -19.39
CA HIS A 238 -9.30 -5.79 -20.57
C HIS A 238 -9.79 -4.37 -20.23
N GLU A 239 -10.79 -4.25 -19.34
CA GLU A 239 -11.27 -2.93 -18.89
C GLU A 239 -10.21 -2.18 -18.08
N MET A 240 -9.47 -2.88 -17.21
CA MET A 240 -8.36 -2.28 -16.46
C MET A 240 -7.29 -1.70 -17.38
N GLN A 241 -6.86 -2.44 -18.40
CA GLN A 241 -5.87 -1.99 -19.39
C GLN A 241 -6.36 -0.72 -20.11
N ARG A 242 -7.64 -0.66 -20.51
CA ARG A 242 -8.22 0.53 -21.14
C ARG A 242 -8.16 1.75 -20.23
N GLN A 243 -8.40 1.58 -18.91
CA GLN A 243 -8.37 2.70 -17.98
C GLN A 243 -6.96 3.09 -17.60
N LEU A 244 -6.02 2.16 -17.53
CA LEU A 244 -4.59 2.47 -17.37
C LEU A 244 -4.08 3.34 -18.53
N ALA A 245 -4.46 3.05 -19.77
CA ALA A 245 -4.09 3.89 -20.91
C ALA A 245 -4.67 5.33 -20.85
N VAL A 246 -5.70 5.58 -20.01
CA VAL A 246 -6.26 6.92 -19.79
C VAL A 246 -5.56 7.65 -18.64
N PHE A 247 -5.27 6.96 -17.53
CA PHE A 247 -4.83 7.61 -16.29
C PHE A 247 -3.31 7.53 -16.08
N GLU A 248 -2.63 6.61 -16.72
CA GLU A 248 -1.19 6.43 -16.60
C GLU A 248 -0.44 7.14 -17.72
N THR A 249 0.81 7.52 -17.45
CA THR A 249 1.65 8.22 -18.44
C THR A 249 1.83 7.40 -19.71
N THR A 250 1.84 8.09 -20.86
CA THR A 250 2.21 7.51 -22.17
C THR A 250 3.72 7.49 -22.42
N SER A 251 4.51 7.96 -21.45
CA SER A 251 5.98 7.93 -21.50
C SER A 251 6.51 7.31 -20.21
N PRO A 252 6.32 5.99 -20.01
CA PRO A 252 6.67 5.33 -18.75
C PRO A 252 8.19 5.36 -18.55
N SER A 253 8.61 5.58 -17.30
CA SER A 253 10.02 5.47 -16.91
C SER A 253 10.47 4.01 -16.96
N PHE A 254 11.41 3.70 -17.84
CA PHE A 254 11.99 2.36 -17.91
C PHE A 254 12.83 2.01 -16.70
N LEU A 255 13.34 3.00 -15.95
CA LEU A 255 14.00 2.78 -14.67
C LEU A 255 13.02 2.23 -13.62
N LEU A 256 11.80 2.78 -13.58
CA LEU A 256 10.74 2.28 -12.70
C LEU A 256 10.27 0.89 -13.13
N LEU A 257 10.06 0.66 -14.42
CA LEU A 257 9.70 -0.66 -14.96
C LEU A 257 10.77 -1.72 -14.63
N ALA A 258 12.05 -1.37 -14.79
CA ALA A 258 13.17 -2.25 -14.46
C ALA A 258 13.25 -2.52 -12.94
N SER A 259 12.90 -1.55 -12.11
CA SER A 259 12.82 -1.73 -10.66
C SER A 259 11.71 -2.70 -10.27
N ILE A 260 10.53 -2.62 -10.92
CA ILE A 260 9.43 -3.57 -10.70
C ILE A 260 9.85 -4.98 -11.13
N ASP A 261 10.35 -5.16 -12.35
CA ASP A 261 10.80 -6.47 -12.86
C ASP A 261 11.90 -7.08 -11.98
N SER A 262 12.88 -6.26 -11.56
CA SER A 262 13.96 -6.71 -10.67
C SER A 262 13.45 -7.15 -9.30
N CYS A 263 12.50 -6.43 -8.73
CA CYS A 263 11.86 -6.78 -7.47
C CYS A 263 11.10 -8.11 -7.58
N VAL A 264 10.32 -8.30 -8.66
CA VAL A 264 9.58 -9.55 -8.91
C VAL A 264 10.52 -10.74 -9.07
N ARG A 265 11.62 -10.57 -9.81
CA ARG A 265 12.64 -11.63 -9.97
C ARG A 265 13.33 -11.97 -8.67
N LEU A 266 13.68 -10.96 -7.88
CA LEU A 266 14.28 -11.14 -6.57
C LEU A 266 13.36 -11.97 -5.65
N LEU A 267 12.05 -11.68 -5.65
CA LEU A 267 11.06 -12.46 -4.92
C LEU A 267 10.98 -13.90 -5.43
N LYS A 268 10.97 -14.10 -6.75
CA LYS A 268 10.94 -15.45 -7.34
C LYS A 268 12.13 -16.30 -6.93
N GLU A 269 13.31 -15.69 -6.84
CA GLU A 269 14.58 -16.37 -6.61
C GLU A 269 14.91 -16.55 -5.13
N ARG A 270 14.58 -15.57 -4.27
CA ARG A 270 15.10 -15.47 -2.90
C ARG A 270 14.03 -15.18 -1.83
N LYS A 271 12.74 -15.34 -2.12
CA LYS A 271 11.67 -14.97 -1.17
C LYS A 271 11.85 -15.57 0.22
N GLU A 272 12.19 -16.86 0.30
CA GLU A 272 12.31 -17.57 1.59
C GLU A 272 13.41 -16.97 2.48
N GLU A 273 14.58 -16.69 1.90
CA GLU A 273 15.69 -16.05 2.59
C GLU A 273 15.31 -14.64 3.07
N LEU A 274 14.73 -13.84 2.15
CA LEU A 274 14.43 -12.44 2.42
C LEU A 274 13.32 -12.29 3.47
N PHE A 275 12.27 -13.09 3.37
CA PHE A 275 11.19 -13.07 4.36
C PHE A 275 11.61 -13.64 5.71
N SER A 276 12.49 -14.66 5.72
CA SER A 276 13.07 -15.18 6.97
C SER A 276 13.90 -14.12 7.68
N GLY A 277 14.76 -13.38 6.95
CA GLY A 277 15.56 -12.29 7.53
C GLY A 277 14.68 -11.15 8.07
N TRP A 278 13.62 -10.77 7.34
CA TRP A 278 12.70 -9.75 7.84
C TRP A 278 11.91 -10.21 9.07
N GLN A 279 11.43 -11.45 9.08
CA GLN A 279 10.79 -12.04 10.26
C GLN A 279 11.74 -12.04 11.47
N GLU A 280 13.00 -12.45 11.29
CA GLU A 280 14.01 -12.43 12.35
C GLU A 280 14.22 -11.02 12.91
N ALA A 281 14.28 -10.00 12.05
CA ALA A 281 14.40 -8.62 12.47
C ALA A 281 13.17 -8.15 13.29
N LEU A 282 11.95 -8.50 12.86
CA LEU A 282 10.72 -8.20 13.61
C LEU A 282 10.66 -8.92 14.96
N GLU A 283 11.14 -10.17 15.05
CA GLU A 283 11.23 -10.89 16.30
C GLU A 283 12.26 -10.29 17.25
N ALA A 284 13.39 -9.81 16.75
CA ALA A 284 14.39 -9.09 17.56
C ALA A 284 13.80 -7.80 18.14
N PHE A 285 13.05 -7.02 17.33
CA PHE A 285 12.29 -5.89 17.83
C PHE A 285 11.27 -6.28 18.91
N HIS A 286 10.54 -7.38 18.69
CA HIS A 286 9.58 -7.89 19.68
C HIS A 286 10.23 -8.12 21.04
N GLN A 287 11.43 -8.72 21.08
CA GLN A 287 12.17 -8.95 22.34
C GLN A 287 12.52 -7.62 23.03
N LYS A 288 12.94 -6.58 22.29
CA LYS A 288 13.19 -5.25 22.86
C LYS A 288 11.90 -4.62 23.42
N ALA A 289 10.80 -4.74 22.68
CA ALA A 289 9.49 -4.18 23.08
C ALA A 289 8.92 -4.79 24.36
N LEU A 290 9.35 -6.00 24.78
CA LEU A 290 8.98 -6.58 26.08
C LEU A 290 9.44 -5.72 27.26
N GLY A 291 10.51 -4.93 27.11
CA GLY A 291 11.05 -4.03 28.12
C GLY A 291 10.27 -2.72 28.30
N LEU A 292 9.37 -2.38 27.40
CA LEU A 292 8.59 -1.14 27.47
C LEU A 292 7.62 -1.16 28.64
N THR A 293 7.48 -0.01 29.33
CA THR A 293 6.61 0.16 30.50
C THR A 293 5.50 1.18 30.30
N HIS A 294 5.76 2.24 29.55
CA HIS A 294 4.84 3.34 29.27
C HIS A 294 4.36 3.33 27.84
N LEU A 295 5.29 3.26 26.89
CA LEU A 295 4.96 3.09 25.48
C LEU A 295 4.38 1.70 25.23
N ARG A 296 3.41 1.63 24.32
CA ARG A 296 2.84 0.36 23.84
C ARG A 296 2.99 0.26 22.33
N VAL A 297 3.39 -0.89 21.85
CA VAL A 297 3.46 -1.15 20.40
C VAL A 297 2.37 -2.13 20.03
N LEU A 298 1.50 -1.75 19.09
CA LEU A 298 0.36 -2.56 18.66
C LEU A 298 0.85 -3.94 18.17
N GLY A 299 0.37 -5.01 18.82
CA GLY A 299 0.74 -6.39 18.49
C GLY A 299 2.15 -6.84 18.91
N TYR A 300 2.93 -5.99 19.62
CA TYR A 300 4.29 -6.29 20.02
C TYR A 300 4.51 -6.21 21.53
N GLY A 301 5.62 -6.75 22.00
CA GLY A 301 5.98 -6.75 23.42
C GLY A 301 4.90 -7.46 24.24
N LYS A 302 4.43 -6.80 25.30
CA LYS A 302 3.37 -7.33 26.19
C LYS A 302 1.98 -7.40 25.54
N GLU A 303 1.80 -6.76 24.38
CA GLU A 303 0.54 -6.76 23.63
C GLU A 303 0.42 -7.96 22.68
N ARG A 304 1.52 -8.68 22.40
CA ARG A 304 1.52 -9.84 21.50
C ARG A 304 0.62 -10.95 22.02
N GLY A 305 -0.25 -11.44 21.14
CA GLY A 305 -1.18 -12.53 21.47
C GLY A 305 -2.40 -12.12 22.31
N ARG A 306 -2.51 -10.83 22.70
CA ARG A 306 -3.76 -10.33 23.29
C ARG A 306 -4.84 -10.23 22.23
N GLN A 307 -6.05 -10.62 22.60
CA GLN A 307 -7.23 -10.32 21.82
C GLN A 307 -7.55 -8.83 21.95
N LEU A 308 -7.39 -8.09 20.86
CA LEU A 308 -7.67 -6.67 20.81
C LEU A 308 -9.12 -6.45 20.37
N GLU A 309 -9.84 -5.60 21.09
CA GLU A 309 -11.22 -5.30 20.78
C GLU A 309 -11.37 -4.74 19.36
N ASN A 310 -12.32 -5.29 18.60
CA ASN A 310 -12.66 -4.87 17.23
C ASN A 310 -11.54 -5.06 16.17
N ILE A 311 -10.48 -5.78 16.47
CA ILE A 311 -9.38 -6.10 15.54
C ILE A 311 -9.43 -7.59 15.22
N ASP A 312 -9.66 -7.93 13.94
CA ASP A 312 -9.73 -9.32 13.48
C ASP A 312 -8.34 -9.90 13.26
N GLY A 313 -7.37 -9.07 12.84
CA GLY A 313 -5.98 -9.45 12.62
C GLY A 313 -5.04 -8.25 12.54
N LEU A 314 -3.74 -8.53 12.64
CA LEU A 314 -2.69 -7.52 12.51
C LEU A 314 -1.66 -7.96 11.47
N GLU A 315 -1.14 -6.99 10.75
CA GLU A 315 -0.02 -7.12 9.84
C GLU A 315 1.24 -6.66 10.58
N PRO A 316 2.21 -7.57 10.81
CA PRO A 316 3.31 -7.33 11.75
C PRO A 316 4.37 -6.33 11.27
N SER A 317 4.39 -5.91 10.00
CA SER A 317 5.39 -4.94 9.54
C SER A 317 5.12 -3.50 9.99
N LYS A 318 3.95 -3.22 10.56
CA LYS A 318 3.54 -1.91 11.03
C LYS A 318 3.74 -1.79 12.53
N LEU A 319 4.67 -0.94 12.93
CA LEU A 319 5.00 -0.72 14.33
C LEU A 319 4.34 0.58 14.82
N PHE A 320 3.04 0.51 15.16
CA PHE A 320 2.35 1.64 15.76
C PHE A 320 2.70 1.76 17.23
N VAL A 321 3.49 2.79 17.58
CA VAL A 321 3.95 3.09 18.94
C VAL A 321 3.01 4.10 19.56
N SER A 322 2.21 3.66 20.52
CA SER A 322 1.18 4.45 21.19
C SER A 322 1.72 5.17 22.43
N THR A 323 1.36 6.45 22.55
CA THR A 323 1.65 7.32 23.70
C THR A 323 0.45 7.55 24.61
N ILE A 324 -0.68 6.87 24.36
CA ILE A 324 -1.96 7.13 25.07
C ILE A 324 -1.85 7.05 26.60
N HIS A 325 -0.90 6.27 27.11
CA HIS A 325 -0.65 6.08 28.54
C HIS A 325 0.54 6.89 29.07
N CYS A 326 1.11 7.77 28.24
CA CYS A 326 2.30 8.55 28.55
C CYS A 326 1.95 10.03 28.79
N ASP A 327 2.87 10.74 29.42
CA ASP A 327 2.79 12.20 29.63
C ASP A 327 3.20 13.03 28.40
N ILE A 328 3.49 12.37 27.29
CA ILE A 328 3.73 12.98 25.97
C ILE A 328 2.70 12.49 24.94
N ASN A 329 2.52 13.24 23.87
CA ASN A 329 1.73 12.84 22.71
C ASN A 329 2.62 12.33 21.56
N GLY A 330 2.01 11.86 20.46
CA GLY A 330 2.78 11.33 19.34
C GLY A 330 3.64 12.36 18.60
N TYR A 331 3.28 13.63 18.61
CA TYR A 331 4.10 14.70 18.02
C TYR A 331 5.38 14.92 18.84
N GLU A 332 5.26 14.96 20.16
CA GLU A 332 6.41 15.07 21.05
C GLU A 332 7.30 13.84 20.98
N LEU A 333 6.72 12.63 20.88
CA LEU A 333 7.49 11.41 20.66
C LEU A 333 8.31 11.49 19.34
N ALA A 334 7.69 11.96 18.25
CA ALA A 334 8.38 12.09 16.97
C ALA A 334 9.54 13.09 17.02
N GLU A 335 9.38 14.22 17.73
CA GLU A 335 10.47 15.19 17.91
C GLU A 335 11.65 14.60 18.71
N ILE A 336 11.39 13.84 19.76
CA ILE A 336 12.44 13.13 20.53
C ILE A 336 13.14 12.09 19.64
N MET A 337 12.37 11.32 18.86
CA MET A 337 12.92 10.31 17.94
C MET A 337 13.87 10.96 16.91
N ARG A 338 13.51 12.12 16.34
CA ARG A 338 14.35 12.86 15.39
C ARG A 338 15.58 13.44 16.05
N ALA A 339 15.40 14.17 17.16
CA ALA A 339 16.46 14.94 17.79
C ALA A 339 17.54 14.06 18.44
N ASP A 340 17.13 13.03 19.18
CA ASP A 340 18.00 12.26 20.04
C ASP A 340 18.40 10.89 19.44
N HIS A 341 17.60 10.38 18.48
CA HIS A 341 17.79 9.03 17.94
C HIS A 341 17.90 8.97 16.41
N ALA A 342 17.91 10.13 15.71
CA ALA A 342 18.01 10.24 14.25
C ALA A 342 16.99 9.31 13.52
N THR A 343 15.79 9.16 14.08
CA THR A 343 14.74 8.26 13.59
C THR A 343 13.55 9.06 13.09
N GLU A 344 13.19 8.89 11.80
CA GLU A 344 12.04 9.53 11.16
C GLU A 344 10.87 8.54 11.10
N PRO A 345 9.73 8.81 11.75
CA PRO A 345 8.55 7.95 11.63
C PRO A 345 7.80 8.20 10.31
N GLU A 346 7.07 7.21 9.84
CA GLU A 346 6.24 7.31 8.63
C GLU A 346 5.01 8.19 8.83
N MET A 347 4.35 8.06 9.98
CA MET A 347 3.14 8.82 10.29
C MET A 347 3.13 9.24 11.76
N ILE A 348 2.61 10.43 12.01
CA ILE A 348 2.49 11.01 13.35
C ILE A 348 1.02 11.35 13.59
N THR A 349 0.49 10.93 14.73
CA THR A 349 -0.85 11.24 15.21
C THR A 349 -0.77 11.72 16.65
N PRO A 350 -1.83 12.35 17.21
CA PRO A 350 -1.85 12.66 18.64
C PRO A 350 -1.67 11.44 19.55
N GLN A 351 -2.06 10.24 19.07
CA GLN A 351 -2.07 9.00 19.83
C GLN A 351 -0.73 8.25 19.79
N GLY A 352 0.17 8.61 18.85
CA GLY A 352 1.42 7.91 18.68
C GLY A 352 2.07 8.11 17.32
N VAL A 353 3.07 7.30 17.05
CA VAL A 353 3.78 7.30 15.78
C VAL A 353 3.70 5.93 15.12
N LEU A 354 3.74 5.90 13.80
CA LEU A 354 3.89 4.69 13.02
C LEU A 354 5.30 4.62 12.44
N ALA A 355 6.02 3.56 12.73
CA ALA A 355 7.20 3.15 12.00
C ALA A 355 6.82 2.03 11.02
N MET A 356 7.15 2.19 9.75
CA MET A 356 6.98 1.15 8.74
C MET A 356 8.27 0.37 8.57
N THR A 357 8.18 -0.95 8.65
CA THR A 357 9.29 -1.81 8.26
C THR A 357 9.08 -2.36 6.85
N GLY A 358 10.14 -2.83 6.24
CA GLY A 358 10.14 -3.42 4.91
C GLY A 358 11.20 -4.52 4.78
N MET A 359 11.23 -5.17 3.64
CA MET A 359 12.16 -6.26 3.36
C MET A 359 13.65 -5.85 3.42
N GLY A 360 13.94 -4.53 3.42
CA GLY A 360 15.29 -3.99 3.56
C GLY A 360 15.77 -3.84 5.01
N ASP A 361 14.89 -4.05 6.00
CA ASP A 361 15.27 -3.96 7.40
C ASP A 361 16.06 -5.20 7.87
N THR A 362 17.01 -4.95 8.74
CA THR A 362 17.87 -5.98 9.34
C THR A 362 17.62 -6.10 10.84
N VAL A 363 18.10 -7.17 11.46
CA VAL A 363 18.09 -7.33 12.92
C VAL A 363 18.69 -6.10 13.60
N ASP A 364 19.86 -5.63 13.14
CA ASP A 364 20.55 -4.46 13.71
C ASP A 364 19.70 -3.19 13.63
N THR A 365 19.03 -2.92 12.49
CA THR A 365 18.16 -1.73 12.35
C THR A 365 16.98 -1.76 13.30
N LEU A 366 16.32 -2.90 13.45
CA LEU A 366 15.14 -3.02 14.31
C LEU A 366 15.50 -3.15 15.81
N GLU A 367 16.65 -3.74 16.16
CA GLU A 367 17.16 -3.70 17.53
C GLU A 367 17.49 -2.26 17.96
N ARG A 368 18.19 -1.48 17.12
CA ARG A 368 18.49 -0.05 17.40
C ARG A 368 17.20 0.77 17.58
N PHE A 369 16.19 0.51 16.75
CA PHE A 369 14.89 1.16 16.93
C PHE A 369 14.25 0.79 18.27
N GLY A 370 14.28 -0.49 18.65
CA GLY A 370 13.81 -0.95 19.95
C GLY A 370 14.59 -0.34 21.13
N GLU A 371 15.90 -0.18 21.02
CA GLU A 371 16.75 0.48 22.01
C GLU A 371 16.44 1.97 22.16
N ALA A 372 16.18 2.66 21.04
CA ALA A 372 15.74 4.04 21.05
C ALA A 372 14.41 4.20 21.81
N LEU A 373 13.42 3.34 21.51
CA LEU A 373 12.15 3.34 22.25
C LEU A 373 12.32 3.04 23.74
N LEU A 374 13.21 2.10 24.12
CA LEU A 374 13.50 1.80 25.52
C LEU A 374 14.19 2.98 26.24
N ALA A 375 15.05 3.72 25.55
CA ALA A 375 15.69 4.91 26.10
C ALA A 375 14.65 6.02 26.37
N ILE A 376 13.78 6.26 25.42
CA ILE A 376 12.68 7.22 25.53
C ILE A 376 11.73 6.80 26.66
N ASP A 377 11.28 5.55 26.67
CA ASP A 377 10.31 4.99 27.64
C ASP A 377 10.74 5.21 29.09
N ARG A 378 12.06 5.12 29.38
CA ARG A 378 12.62 5.36 30.73
C ARG A 378 12.49 6.80 31.20
N SER A 379 12.34 7.75 30.32
CA SER A 379 12.18 9.18 30.64
C SER A 379 10.71 9.58 30.82
N LEU A 380 9.77 8.70 30.45
CA LEU A 380 8.33 8.99 30.45
C LEU A 380 7.72 8.70 31.83
N SER A 381 6.60 9.36 32.07
CA SER A 381 5.75 9.13 33.23
C SER A 381 4.35 8.66 32.78
N PRO A 382 3.66 7.85 33.62
CA PRO A 382 2.30 7.43 33.30
C PRO A 382 1.33 8.62 33.37
N ALA A 383 0.49 8.75 32.35
CA ALA A 383 -0.59 9.73 32.32
C ALA A 383 -1.96 9.08 32.37
N LYS A 384 -2.96 9.82 32.85
CA LYS A 384 -4.35 9.40 32.70
C LYS A 384 -4.74 9.47 31.23
N VAL A 385 -5.28 8.36 30.71
CA VAL A 385 -5.76 8.27 29.34
C VAL A 385 -6.80 9.35 29.07
N ASN A 386 -6.46 10.32 28.24
CA ASN A 386 -7.42 11.26 27.69
C ASN A 386 -8.17 10.55 26.57
N LYS A 387 -9.32 9.97 26.88
CA LYS A 387 -10.19 9.34 25.90
C LYS A 387 -10.81 10.43 25.01
N MET A 388 -10.08 10.87 24.01
CA MET A 388 -10.72 11.62 22.92
C MET A 388 -11.54 10.62 22.09
N PRO A 389 -12.84 10.85 21.92
CA PRO A 389 -13.63 9.98 21.07
C PRO A 389 -13.13 10.10 19.63
N LEU A 390 -12.55 9.05 19.09
CA LEU A 390 -12.32 8.85 17.64
C LEU A 390 -13.69 8.54 16.99
N MET A 391 -14.66 9.39 17.18
CA MET A 391 -15.86 9.36 16.39
C MET A 391 -15.58 10.18 15.11
N ALA A 392 -15.25 9.48 14.02
CA ALA A 392 -15.55 10.08 12.72
C ALA A 392 -17.04 10.45 12.75
N PRO A 393 -17.42 11.72 12.67
CA PRO A 393 -18.83 12.08 12.69
C PRO A 393 -19.51 11.35 11.54
N HIS A 394 -20.71 10.81 11.77
CA HIS A 394 -21.55 10.32 10.70
C HIS A 394 -21.79 11.48 9.75
N VAL A 395 -21.07 11.51 8.65
CA VAL A 395 -21.18 12.58 7.67
C VAL A 395 -22.35 12.23 6.74
N TYR A 396 -23.44 12.95 6.88
CA TYR A 396 -24.48 12.94 5.86
C TYR A 396 -23.96 13.73 4.66
N THR A 397 -23.84 13.09 3.51
CA THR A 397 -23.44 13.76 2.27
C THR A 397 -24.56 14.71 1.86
N LYS A 398 -24.43 16.00 2.16
CA LYS A 398 -25.38 17.03 1.75
C LYS A 398 -25.13 17.54 0.33
N VAL A 399 -23.91 17.37 -0.18
CA VAL A 399 -23.47 17.88 -1.48
C VAL A 399 -22.60 16.82 -2.16
N PRO A 400 -22.75 16.59 -3.48
CA PRO A 400 -21.84 15.71 -4.22
C PRO A 400 -20.38 16.14 -4.06
N ILE A 401 -19.45 15.20 -3.95
CA ILE A 401 -18.01 15.49 -3.75
C ILE A 401 -17.50 16.45 -4.84
N ALA A 402 -17.83 16.21 -6.11
CA ALA A 402 -17.45 17.07 -7.23
C ALA A 402 -17.96 18.52 -7.10
N THR A 403 -19.04 18.74 -6.37
CA THR A 403 -19.55 20.08 -6.06
C THR A 403 -18.84 20.68 -4.85
N ALA A 404 -18.56 19.87 -3.82
CA ALA A 404 -17.85 20.29 -2.63
C ALA A 404 -16.41 20.72 -2.92
N GLU A 405 -15.72 20.02 -3.82
CA GLU A 405 -14.35 20.37 -4.26
C GLU A 405 -14.24 21.72 -4.96
N ARG A 406 -15.34 22.22 -5.54
CA ARG A 406 -15.42 23.54 -6.19
C ARG A 406 -15.84 24.66 -5.23
N ALA A 407 -16.22 24.32 -4.02
CA ALA A 407 -16.56 25.31 -3.01
C ALA A 407 -15.28 26.04 -2.54
N PRO A 408 -15.34 27.36 -2.35
CA PRO A 408 -14.20 28.08 -1.78
C PRO A 408 -13.89 27.54 -0.38
N PHE A 409 -12.62 27.35 -0.07
CA PHE A 409 -12.19 27.06 1.29
C PHE A 409 -12.63 28.20 2.20
N ILE A 410 -13.42 27.89 3.21
CA ILE A 410 -13.83 28.82 4.28
C ILE A 410 -12.84 28.68 5.43
#